data_dd1ef08bbcb33057170c91959195b158
#
_entry.id   dd1ef08bbcb33057170c91959195b158
#
_cell.length_a   1.000
_cell.length_b   1.000
_cell.length_c   1.000
_cell.angle_alpha   90.00
_cell.angle_beta   90.00
_cell.angle_gamma   90.00
#
_symmetry.space_group_name_H-M   'P 1'
#
loop_
_entity.id
_entity.type
_entity.pdbx_description
1 polymer ?
#
loop_
_entity_poly.entity_id
_entity_poly.type
_entity_poly.pdbx_seq_one_letter_code
_entity_poly.pdbx_strand_id
1 'polypeptide(L)'
;MKIENVDIDELKKGDWHANHILKPDLKVLAKSIADFGFISPIVVMKRDMAIIDGYHRWMIVKENKELRKTIASVPCIIIDCDSLEASMIHLRLNRSRGTLVAHRVSEVIKKLVRSKKYTEDNLSQLLSMSDDELDVLLDGTIIKRVNIAEHKYSRAWVPIEAPKGAVDTFSAEKPPNPDR
;
A
#
# COMPACT_ATOMS: atom_id res chain seq x y z
N MET A 1 -6.68 -13.77 -17.85
CA MET A 1 -7.34 -12.67 -17.13
C MET A 1 -7.92 -11.73 -18.17
N LYS A 2 -9.16 -11.29 -17.99
CA LYS A 2 -9.84 -10.36 -18.90
C LYS A 2 -9.85 -8.97 -18.24
N ILE A 3 -9.62 -7.93 -19.04
CA ILE A 3 -9.75 -6.54 -18.60
C ILE A 3 -11.14 -6.08 -19.02
N GLU A 4 -11.88 -5.52 -18.08
CA GLU A 4 -13.23 -4.98 -18.29
C GLU A 4 -13.25 -3.52 -17.86
N ASN A 5 -14.00 -2.68 -18.57
CA ASN A 5 -14.22 -1.30 -18.16
C ASN A 5 -15.36 -1.25 -17.15
N VAL A 6 -15.08 -0.69 -15.97
CA VAL A 6 -16.02 -0.58 -14.86
C VAL A 6 -16.25 0.90 -14.56
N ASP A 7 -17.50 1.28 -14.28
CA ASP A 7 -17.81 2.64 -13.88
C ASP A 7 -17.06 2.99 -12.59
N ILE A 8 -16.48 4.19 -12.53
CA ILE A 8 -15.66 4.64 -11.41
C ILE A 8 -16.45 4.72 -10.10
N ASP A 9 -17.77 4.92 -10.18
CA ASP A 9 -18.64 5.05 -9.02
C ASP A 9 -19.10 3.69 -8.47
N GLU A 10 -18.97 2.60 -9.24
CA GLU A 10 -19.19 1.24 -8.76
C GLU A 10 -18.04 0.76 -7.86
N LEU A 11 -16.85 1.35 -8.02
CA LEU A 11 -15.66 0.94 -7.28
C LEU A 11 -15.68 1.45 -5.85
N LYS A 12 -15.21 0.62 -4.93
CA LYS A 12 -15.13 0.92 -3.48
C LYS A 12 -13.73 0.72 -2.94
N LYS A 13 -13.41 1.48 -1.91
CA LYS A 13 -12.19 1.26 -1.13
C LYS A 13 -12.32 -0.04 -0.34
N GLY A 14 -11.32 -0.93 -0.43
CA GLY A 14 -11.22 -2.09 0.45
C GLY A 14 -10.65 -1.74 1.83
N ASP A 15 -10.98 -2.54 2.86
CA ASP A 15 -10.54 -2.32 4.25
C ASP A 15 -9.06 -2.69 4.49
N TRP A 16 -8.40 -3.27 3.50
CA TRP A 16 -7.02 -3.78 3.58
C TRP A 16 -5.96 -2.80 3.07
N HIS A 17 -6.33 -1.58 2.70
CA HIS A 17 -5.36 -0.63 2.12
C HIS A 17 -4.31 -0.19 3.14
N ALA A 18 -3.10 -0.69 2.95
CA ALA A 18 -1.93 -0.41 3.77
C ALA A 18 -0.96 0.61 3.14
N ASN A 19 -1.25 1.08 1.93
CA ASN A 19 -0.35 1.97 1.20
C ASN A 19 -0.56 3.43 1.59
N HIS A 20 0.53 4.18 1.58
CA HIS A 20 0.54 5.63 1.66
C HIS A 20 1.30 6.20 0.45
N ILE A 21 0.81 7.30 -0.09
CA ILE A 21 1.46 8.04 -1.17
C ILE A 21 1.65 9.50 -0.74
N LEU A 22 2.80 10.07 -1.05
CA LEU A 22 3.09 11.46 -0.72
C LEU A 22 2.38 12.42 -1.68
N LYS A 23 2.02 13.61 -1.21
CA LYS A 23 1.33 14.63 -2.02
C LYS A 23 2.04 14.97 -3.35
N PRO A 24 3.39 15.12 -3.41
CA PRO A 24 4.09 15.31 -4.68
C PRO A 24 3.88 14.18 -5.67
N ASP A 25 3.95 12.92 -5.19
CA ASP A 25 3.78 11.73 -6.03
C ASP A 25 2.33 11.60 -6.54
N LEU A 26 1.33 12.03 -5.75
CA LEU A 26 -0.06 12.13 -6.20
C LEU A 26 -0.21 13.09 -7.39
N LYS A 27 0.51 14.24 -7.38
CA LYS A 27 0.48 15.19 -8.49
C LYS A 27 1.11 14.60 -9.77
N VAL A 28 2.23 13.88 -9.63
CA VAL A 28 2.87 13.20 -10.76
C VAL A 28 1.95 12.12 -11.32
N LEU A 29 1.32 11.33 -10.46
CA LEU A 29 0.38 10.29 -10.87
C LEU A 29 -0.86 10.88 -11.56
N ALA A 30 -1.40 12.00 -11.06
CA ALA A 30 -2.52 12.70 -11.68
C ALA A 30 -2.16 13.20 -13.09
N LYS A 31 -0.96 13.77 -13.25
CA LYS A 31 -0.45 14.19 -14.56
C LYS A 31 -0.28 13.01 -15.51
N SER A 32 0.29 11.91 -15.04
CA SER A 32 0.45 10.69 -15.85
C SER A 32 -0.91 10.16 -16.34
N ILE A 33 -1.93 10.17 -15.48
CA ILE A 33 -3.27 9.74 -15.86
C ILE A 33 -3.90 10.72 -16.88
N ALA A 34 -3.66 12.00 -16.74
CA ALA A 34 -4.13 13.00 -17.69
C ALA A 34 -3.49 12.85 -19.08
N ASP A 35 -2.18 12.56 -19.11
CA ASP A 35 -1.41 12.51 -20.35
C ASP A 35 -1.58 11.15 -21.07
N PHE A 36 -1.68 10.04 -20.35
CA PHE A 36 -1.60 8.67 -20.89
C PHE A 36 -2.79 7.77 -20.52
N GLY A 37 -3.71 8.23 -19.68
CA GLY A 37 -4.79 7.40 -19.15
C GLY A 37 -4.31 6.33 -18.17
N PHE A 38 -5.06 5.24 -18.07
CA PHE A 38 -4.74 4.10 -17.19
C PHE A 38 -3.80 3.12 -17.91
N ILE A 39 -2.49 3.28 -17.73
CA ILE A 39 -1.48 2.35 -18.27
C ILE A 39 -1.59 0.97 -17.61
N SER A 40 -2.01 0.92 -16.35
CA SER A 40 -2.14 -0.29 -15.55
C SER A 40 -3.58 -0.41 -15.02
N PRO A 41 -4.28 -1.54 -15.23
CA PRO A 41 -5.65 -1.70 -14.77
C PRO A 41 -5.74 -1.70 -13.23
N ILE A 42 -6.92 -1.38 -12.72
CA ILE A 42 -7.26 -1.54 -11.31
C ILE A 42 -7.62 -2.99 -11.05
N VAL A 43 -7.16 -3.55 -9.92
CA VAL A 43 -7.53 -4.91 -9.51
C VAL A 43 -8.65 -4.82 -8.48
N VAL A 44 -9.76 -5.53 -8.72
CA VAL A 44 -10.96 -5.46 -7.88
C VAL A 44 -11.49 -6.84 -7.51
N MET A 45 -12.10 -6.92 -6.34
CA MET A 45 -12.82 -8.10 -5.89
C MET A 45 -14.22 -8.14 -6.53
N LYS A 46 -14.60 -9.28 -7.13
CA LYS A 46 -15.85 -9.45 -7.88
C LYS A 46 -17.11 -9.16 -7.07
N ARG A 47 -17.12 -9.58 -5.81
CA ARG A 47 -18.33 -9.60 -4.97
C ARG A 47 -18.96 -8.23 -4.74
N ASP A 48 -18.12 -7.21 -4.53
CA ASP A 48 -18.58 -5.87 -4.14
C ASP A 48 -17.77 -4.75 -4.80
N MET A 49 -16.97 -5.08 -5.80
CA MET A 49 -16.11 -4.17 -6.57
C MET A 49 -15.10 -3.41 -5.68
N ALA A 50 -14.72 -4.01 -4.55
CA ALA A 50 -13.71 -3.44 -3.67
C ALA A 50 -12.31 -3.52 -4.30
N ILE A 51 -11.61 -2.41 -4.31
CA ILE A 51 -10.29 -2.27 -4.93
C ILE A 51 -9.27 -3.06 -4.13
N ILE A 52 -8.55 -3.96 -4.79
CA ILE A 52 -7.41 -4.70 -4.24
C ILE A 52 -6.10 -3.95 -4.51
N ASP A 53 -5.91 -3.47 -5.75
CA ASP A 53 -4.77 -2.63 -6.14
C ASP A 53 -5.21 -1.49 -7.04
N GLY A 54 -4.49 -0.36 -6.99
CA GLY A 54 -4.78 0.82 -7.81
C GLY A 54 -5.65 1.86 -7.13
N TYR A 55 -5.84 1.79 -5.80
CA TYR A 55 -6.65 2.74 -5.03
C TYR A 55 -6.32 4.21 -5.30
N HIS A 56 -5.03 4.58 -5.31
CA HIS A 56 -4.65 5.98 -5.54
C HIS A 56 -4.97 6.46 -6.96
N ARG A 57 -4.90 5.59 -7.97
CA ARG A 57 -5.30 5.90 -9.35
C ARG A 57 -6.80 6.19 -9.43
N TRP A 58 -7.61 5.34 -8.81
CA TRP A 58 -9.05 5.54 -8.72
C TRP A 58 -9.41 6.81 -7.94
N MET A 59 -8.82 7.01 -6.77
CA MET A 59 -9.05 8.17 -5.91
C MET A 59 -8.78 9.49 -6.64
N ILE A 60 -7.64 9.58 -7.36
CA ILE A 60 -7.28 10.75 -8.14
C ILE A 60 -8.37 11.11 -9.16
N VAL A 61 -8.84 10.12 -9.94
CA VAL A 61 -9.87 10.38 -10.96
C VAL A 61 -11.19 10.73 -10.31
N LYS A 62 -11.55 10.04 -9.22
CA LYS A 62 -12.81 10.30 -8.50
C LYS A 62 -12.88 11.70 -7.90
N GLU A 63 -11.76 12.21 -7.36
CA GLU A 63 -11.70 13.50 -6.68
C GLU A 63 -11.37 14.68 -7.62
N ASN A 64 -10.70 14.40 -8.75
CA ASN A 64 -10.32 15.44 -9.70
C ASN A 64 -11.44 15.72 -10.71
N LYS A 65 -12.08 16.89 -10.60
CA LYS A 65 -13.22 17.27 -11.43
C LYS A 65 -12.93 17.24 -12.94
N GLU A 66 -11.72 17.61 -13.38
CA GLU A 66 -11.37 17.64 -14.79
C GLU A 66 -11.18 16.21 -15.34
N LEU A 67 -10.47 15.36 -14.62
CA LEU A 67 -10.31 13.96 -14.99
C LEU A 67 -11.66 13.22 -14.98
N ARG A 68 -12.54 13.54 -14.03
CA ARG A 68 -13.86 12.90 -13.91
C ARG A 68 -14.78 13.23 -15.08
N LYS A 69 -14.63 14.39 -15.73
CA LYS A 69 -15.40 14.76 -16.94
C LYS A 69 -15.04 13.88 -18.14
N THR A 70 -13.79 13.44 -18.23
CA THR A 70 -13.26 12.70 -19.38
C THR A 70 -13.20 11.20 -19.14
N ILE A 71 -13.09 10.76 -17.88
CA ILE A 71 -12.94 9.35 -17.48
C ILE A 71 -14.16 8.93 -16.66
N ALA A 72 -15.12 8.29 -17.30
CA ALA A 72 -16.32 7.75 -16.65
C ALA A 72 -16.09 6.34 -16.14
N SER A 73 -15.32 5.53 -16.87
CA SER A 73 -14.99 4.13 -16.55
C SER A 73 -13.49 3.89 -16.58
N VAL A 74 -13.05 2.88 -15.87
CA VAL A 74 -11.63 2.54 -15.73
C VAL A 74 -11.38 1.06 -16.03
N PRO A 75 -10.23 0.71 -16.61
CA PRO A 75 -9.90 -0.69 -16.89
C PRO A 75 -9.66 -1.45 -15.58
N CYS A 76 -10.39 -2.53 -15.39
CA CYS A 76 -10.32 -3.36 -14.20
C CYS A 76 -10.00 -4.82 -14.54
N ILE A 77 -9.25 -5.48 -13.65
CA ILE A 77 -9.13 -6.93 -13.57
C ILE A 77 -9.98 -7.38 -12.40
N ILE A 78 -11.02 -8.18 -12.70
CA ILE A 78 -11.96 -8.67 -11.70
C ILE A 78 -11.49 -10.05 -11.21
N ILE A 79 -11.29 -10.18 -9.89
CA ILE A 79 -10.85 -11.42 -9.24
C ILE A 79 -11.98 -11.95 -8.37
N ASP A 80 -12.31 -13.22 -8.56
CA ASP A 80 -13.25 -13.95 -7.72
C ASP A 80 -12.51 -14.48 -6.50
N CYS A 81 -12.62 -13.76 -5.38
CA CYS A 81 -11.95 -14.07 -4.13
C CYS A 81 -12.75 -13.54 -2.94
N ASP A 82 -12.45 -14.02 -1.75
CA ASP A 82 -13.00 -13.46 -0.51
C ASP A 82 -12.15 -12.29 0.02
N SER A 83 -12.63 -11.61 1.08
CA SER A 83 -11.97 -10.43 1.65
C SER A 83 -10.61 -10.74 2.29
N LEU A 84 -10.38 -11.96 2.75
CA LEU A 84 -9.10 -12.39 3.31
C LEU A 84 -8.08 -12.63 2.19
N GLU A 85 -8.52 -13.28 1.13
CA GLU A 85 -7.72 -13.47 -0.09
C GLU A 85 -7.38 -12.13 -0.74
N ALA A 86 -8.35 -11.22 -0.85
CA ALA A 86 -8.13 -9.86 -1.34
C ALA A 86 -7.07 -9.12 -0.50
N SER A 87 -7.12 -9.25 0.82
CA SER A 87 -6.12 -8.69 1.75
C SER A 87 -4.73 -9.28 1.50
N MET A 88 -4.64 -10.59 1.31
CA MET A 88 -3.40 -11.29 0.99
C MET A 88 -2.82 -10.84 -0.35
N ILE A 89 -3.66 -10.78 -1.39
CA ILE A 89 -3.26 -10.32 -2.73
C ILE A 89 -2.75 -8.88 -2.63
N HIS A 90 -3.46 -7.99 -1.91
CA HIS A 90 -3.03 -6.62 -1.71
C HIS A 90 -1.65 -6.52 -1.08
N LEU A 91 -1.39 -7.25 0.01
CA LEU A 91 -0.09 -7.25 0.67
C LEU A 91 1.02 -7.73 -0.26
N ARG A 92 0.81 -8.84 -0.99
CA ARG A 92 1.81 -9.40 -1.91
C ARG A 92 2.16 -8.44 -3.05
N LEU A 93 1.15 -7.85 -3.71
CA LEU A 93 1.36 -6.91 -4.82
C LEU A 93 2.11 -5.64 -4.36
N ASN A 94 1.88 -5.19 -3.14
CA ASN A 94 2.45 -3.94 -2.67
C ASN A 94 3.76 -4.12 -1.89
N ARG A 95 4.02 -5.31 -1.32
CA ARG A 95 5.29 -5.62 -0.67
C ARG A 95 6.47 -5.46 -1.64
N SER A 96 6.34 -5.95 -2.86
CA SER A 96 7.38 -5.81 -3.89
C SER A 96 7.64 -4.36 -4.31
N ARG A 97 6.72 -3.44 -4.04
CA ARG A 97 6.84 -2.02 -4.38
C ARG A 97 7.42 -1.15 -3.25
N GLY A 98 7.59 -1.72 -2.04
CA GLY A 98 8.21 -1.05 -0.91
C GLY A 98 7.43 0.15 -0.31
N THR A 99 6.13 0.26 -0.54
CA THR A 99 5.30 1.42 -0.16
C THR A 99 4.30 1.14 0.98
N LEU A 100 4.50 0.06 1.73
CA LEU A 100 3.59 -0.35 2.80
C LEU A 100 3.84 0.42 4.09
N VAL A 101 2.76 0.82 4.77
CA VAL A 101 2.82 1.43 6.09
C VAL A 101 2.78 0.32 7.15
N ALA A 102 3.85 0.16 7.92
CA ALA A 102 4.07 -0.98 8.82
C ALA A 102 2.89 -1.23 9.79
N HIS A 103 2.32 -0.18 10.41
CA HIS A 103 1.20 -0.37 11.33
C HIS A 103 -0.06 -0.91 10.64
N ARG A 104 -0.33 -0.49 9.40
CA ARG A 104 -1.48 -0.99 8.62
C ARG A 104 -1.25 -2.43 8.14
N VAL A 105 -0.02 -2.75 7.78
CA VAL A 105 0.38 -4.14 7.49
C VAL A 105 0.14 -5.02 8.70
N SER A 106 0.55 -4.57 9.90
CA SER A 106 0.30 -5.25 11.17
C SER A 106 -1.19 -5.53 11.39
N GLU A 107 -2.07 -4.54 11.16
CA GLU A 107 -3.51 -4.73 11.30
C GLU A 107 -4.07 -5.78 10.32
N VAL A 108 -3.63 -5.74 9.06
CA VAL A 108 -4.06 -6.73 8.06
C VAL A 108 -3.55 -8.13 8.43
N ILE A 109 -2.28 -8.28 8.82
CA ILE A 109 -1.69 -9.56 9.23
C ILE A 109 -2.43 -10.13 10.45
N LYS A 110 -2.68 -9.31 11.46
CA LYS A 110 -3.46 -9.72 12.65
C LYS A 110 -4.86 -10.21 12.27
N LYS A 111 -5.52 -9.56 11.31
CA LYS A 111 -6.82 -10.01 10.81
C LYS A 111 -6.72 -11.36 10.11
N LEU A 112 -5.67 -11.59 9.31
CA LEU A 112 -5.43 -12.85 8.61
C LEU A 112 -5.18 -14.01 9.59
N VAL A 113 -4.33 -13.81 10.62
CA VAL A 113 -4.06 -14.81 11.66
C VAL A 113 -5.34 -15.11 12.47
N ARG A 114 -6.05 -14.09 12.93
CA ARG A 114 -7.31 -14.26 13.70
C ARG A 114 -8.40 -15.01 12.94
N SER A 115 -8.39 -14.96 11.62
CA SER A 115 -9.36 -15.68 10.78
C SER A 115 -9.17 -17.19 10.81
N LYS A 116 -8.01 -17.69 11.29
CA LYS A 116 -7.59 -19.10 11.26
C LYS A 116 -7.50 -19.70 9.84
N LYS A 117 -7.68 -18.90 8.81
CA LYS A 117 -7.48 -19.34 7.41
C LYS A 117 -6.00 -19.42 7.06
N TYR A 118 -5.17 -18.62 7.74
CA TYR A 118 -3.72 -18.57 7.55
C TYR A 118 -3.02 -18.77 8.89
N THR A 119 -2.00 -19.64 8.92
CA THR A 119 -1.07 -19.78 10.03
C THR A 119 0.08 -18.79 9.88
N GLU A 120 0.83 -18.55 10.94
CA GLU A 120 2.01 -17.68 10.90
C GLU A 120 3.04 -18.21 9.91
N ASP A 121 3.32 -19.54 9.92
CA ASP A 121 4.23 -20.17 8.98
C ASP A 121 3.77 -20.00 7.52
N ASN A 122 2.48 -20.12 7.25
CA ASN A 122 1.96 -19.86 5.90
C ASN A 122 2.10 -18.40 5.50
N LEU A 123 1.92 -17.46 6.44
CA LEU A 123 2.05 -16.04 6.17
C LEU A 123 3.50 -15.65 5.88
N SER A 124 4.46 -16.15 6.67
CA SER A 124 5.88 -15.90 6.44
C SER A 124 6.31 -16.36 5.04
N GLN A 125 5.89 -17.55 4.61
CA GLN A 125 6.16 -18.06 3.27
C GLN A 125 5.45 -17.26 2.16
N LEU A 126 4.13 -17.04 2.29
CA LEU A 126 3.32 -16.38 1.28
C LEU A 126 3.69 -14.91 1.07
N LEU A 127 4.16 -14.24 2.12
CA LEU A 127 4.57 -12.84 2.09
C LEU A 127 6.09 -12.69 1.94
N SER A 128 6.85 -13.79 1.93
CA SER A 128 8.32 -13.80 1.95
C SER A 128 8.87 -12.91 3.07
N MET A 129 8.32 -13.08 4.27
CA MET A 129 8.73 -12.43 5.51
C MET A 129 9.59 -13.37 6.32
N SER A 130 10.58 -12.86 7.08
CA SER A 130 11.21 -13.63 8.14
C SER A 130 10.26 -13.77 9.33
N ASP A 131 10.48 -14.79 10.14
CA ASP A 131 9.68 -15.01 11.35
C ASP A 131 9.82 -13.83 12.32
N ASP A 132 11.03 -13.27 12.47
CA ASP A 132 11.27 -12.05 13.26
C ASP A 132 10.48 -10.85 12.76
N GLU A 133 10.39 -10.66 11.42
CA GLU A 133 9.59 -9.58 10.83
C GLU A 133 8.11 -9.78 11.12
N LEU A 134 7.62 -11.00 11.01
CA LEU A 134 6.24 -11.35 11.29
C LEU A 134 5.91 -11.14 12.78
N ASP A 135 6.78 -11.55 13.69
CA ASP A 135 6.63 -11.37 15.13
C ASP A 135 6.55 -9.90 15.52
N VAL A 136 7.42 -9.05 14.95
CA VAL A 136 7.38 -7.60 15.14
C VAL A 136 6.04 -7.01 14.68
N LEU A 137 5.52 -7.46 13.54
CA LEU A 137 4.25 -7.00 13.01
C LEU A 137 3.06 -7.51 13.84
N LEU A 138 3.12 -8.72 14.37
CA LEU A 138 2.09 -9.31 15.22
C LEU A 138 2.08 -8.69 16.62
N ASP A 139 3.24 -8.47 17.24
CA ASP A 139 3.32 -7.84 18.56
C ASP A 139 2.79 -6.38 18.50
N GLY A 140 3.18 -5.61 17.49
CA GLY A 140 2.76 -4.24 17.29
C GLY A 140 3.21 -3.28 18.40
N THR A 141 3.92 -3.76 19.43
CA THR A 141 4.37 -2.97 20.60
C THR A 141 5.49 -2.04 20.18
N ILE A 142 6.41 -2.51 19.35
CA ILE A 142 7.52 -1.71 18.80
C ILE A 142 6.97 -0.61 17.90
N ILE A 143 5.98 -0.94 17.04
CA ILE A 143 5.33 0.02 16.14
C ILE A 143 4.64 1.14 16.92
N LYS A 144 4.01 0.81 18.04
CA LYS A 144 3.37 1.80 18.94
C LYS A 144 4.40 2.63 19.71
N ARG A 145 5.49 2.01 20.22
CA ARG A 145 6.54 2.70 20.99
C ARG A 145 7.28 3.73 20.16
N VAL A 146 7.55 3.44 18.90
CA VAL A 146 8.29 4.35 18.01
C VAL A 146 7.36 5.37 17.34
N ASN A 147 6.04 5.29 17.58
CA ASN A 147 5.03 6.21 17.01
C ASN A 147 5.15 6.36 15.48
N ILE A 148 5.50 5.26 14.82
CA ILE A 148 5.81 5.21 13.37
C ILE A 148 4.68 5.82 12.53
N ALA A 149 3.44 5.70 12.99
CA ALA A 149 2.28 6.25 12.28
C ALA A 149 2.25 7.78 12.24
N GLU A 150 2.92 8.46 13.19
CA GLU A 150 2.94 9.92 13.32
C GLU A 150 4.20 10.56 12.72
N HIS A 151 5.22 9.74 12.40
CA HIS A 151 6.45 10.23 11.80
C HIS A 151 6.32 10.45 10.30
N LYS A 152 6.90 11.55 9.82
CA LYS A 152 7.11 11.78 8.40
C LYS A 152 8.32 10.95 7.96
N TYR A 153 8.10 10.06 6.99
CA TYR A 153 9.15 9.22 6.44
C TYR A 153 9.56 9.66 5.03
N SER A 154 10.83 9.52 4.71
CA SER A 154 11.34 9.58 3.35
C SER A 154 10.93 8.31 2.57
N ARG A 155 11.18 8.30 1.25
CA ARG A 155 10.96 7.10 0.40
C ARG A 155 11.72 5.86 0.89
N ALA A 156 12.82 6.07 1.63
CA ALA A 156 13.65 5.01 2.17
C ALA A 156 13.26 4.57 3.60
N TRP A 157 12.07 4.98 4.10
CA TRP A 157 11.62 4.71 5.47
C TRP A 157 12.54 5.30 6.56
N VAL A 158 13.34 6.29 6.21
CA VAL A 158 14.16 7.03 7.17
C VAL A 158 13.30 8.17 7.73
N PRO A 159 13.21 8.39 9.06
CA PRO A 159 12.51 9.53 9.63
C PRO A 159 13.09 10.83 9.06
N ILE A 160 12.23 11.74 8.60
CA ILE A 160 12.68 13.07 8.11
C ILE A 160 13.16 13.93 9.28
N GLU A 161 12.59 13.71 10.46
CA GLU A 161 13.00 14.35 11.71
C GLU A 161 13.19 13.26 12.76
N ALA A 162 14.37 13.22 13.39
CA ALA A 162 14.60 12.31 14.51
C ALA A 162 13.64 12.67 15.66
N PRO A 163 13.03 11.70 16.35
CA PRO A 163 12.23 11.96 17.52
C PRO A 163 13.08 12.68 18.57
N LYS A 164 12.55 13.72 19.19
CA LYS A 164 13.24 14.45 20.27
C LYS A 164 13.61 13.46 21.38
N GLY A 165 14.92 13.23 21.58
CA GLY A 165 15.45 12.30 22.58
C GLY A 165 15.98 10.97 22.04
N ALA A 166 15.95 10.73 20.72
CA ALA A 166 16.68 9.62 20.14
C ALA A 166 18.19 9.92 20.23
N VAL A 167 18.93 9.11 20.97
CA VAL A 167 20.39 9.15 20.97
C VAL A 167 20.84 8.71 19.58
N ASP A 168 21.63 9.55 18.91
CA ASP A 168 22.22 9.26 17.60
C ASP A 168 23.13 8.02 17.71
N THR A 169 22.57 6.83 17.51
CA THR A 169 23.33 5.58 17.40
C THR A 169 23.72 5.25 15.95
N PHE A 170 23.34 6.12 15.02
CA PHE A 170 23.70 6.01 13.61
C PHE A 170 24.45 7.26 13.16
N SER A 171 25.72 7.37 13.53
CA SER A 171 26.70 8.15 12.76
C SER A 171 27.00 7.35 11.47
N ALA A 172 26.08 7.39 10.52
CA ALA A 172 26.40 6.96 9.17
C ALA A 172 27.44 7.92 8.63
N GLU A 173 28.68 7.46 8.45
CA GLU A 173 29.68 8.16 7.65
C GLU A 173 29.03 8.56 6.34
N LYS A 174 29.06 9.85 6.00
CA LYS A 174 28.60 10.32 4.70
C LYS A 174 29.35 9.54 3.62
N PRO A 175 28.65 8.96 2.65
CA PRO A 175 29.32 8.36 1.51
C PRO A 175 30.22 9.41 0.83
N PRO A 176 31.41 9.03 0.36
CA PRO A 176 32.34 9.95 -0.29
C PRO A 176 31.62 10.64 -1.46
N ASN A 177 31.80 11.96 -1.54
CA ASN A 177 31.24 12.78 -2.63
C ASN A 177 31.83 12.31 -3.96
N PRO A 178 31.03 11.89 -4.95
CA PRO A 178 31.51 11.37 -6.23
C PRO A 178 32.20 12.43 -7.12
N ASP A 179 32.19 13.71 -6.72
CA ASP A 179 32.74 14.85 -7.49
C ASP A 179 34.07 15.39 -6.93
N ARG A 180 34.93 14.50 -6.40
CA ARG A 180 36.33 14.85 -6.10
C ARG A 180 37.26 13.85 -6.70
#